data_15a701ee13206031803d19be322ee4c8
#
_entry.id   15a701ee13206031803d19be322ee4c8
#
_cell.length_a   1.000
_cell.length_b   1.000
_cell.length_c   1.000
_cell.angle_alpha   90.00
_cell.angle_beta   90.00
_cell.angle_gamma   90.00
#
_symmetry.space_group_name_H-M   'P 1'
#
loop_
_entity.id
_entity.type
_entity.pdbx_description
1 polymer ?
#
loop_
_entity_poly.entity_id
_entity_poly.type
_entity_poly.pdbx_seq_one_letter_code
_entity_poly.pdbx_strand_id
1 'polypeptide(L)'
;MVNSLYQKHIISIPELSRDELELIVKTAGQLKAEPKPELIKHKVVASCFFEPSTRTRLSFETAIQRIGGSVIGFDNGGNTSLAKKGETLADSVQVISSYVDAFVMRHPQEGAARLASEFSNGVPVINAGDGANQHPTQTLLDLFTIAETQGRLDSINIAFVGDLKYGRTVHSLTQALAKFNHIRFFFVAPDALAMPDYICEELDDAGIEYSLHTDMESVIPQLDILYMTRVQKERFDESEYAHIKSAYILTAAMLEGARDNLKVLHPLPRVDEITVDVDKTKHAYFFQQAENGVYAREALLALVLNETL
;
A
#
# COMPACT_ATOMS: atom_id res chain seq x y z
N MET A 1 -6.00 4.21 27.76
CA MET A 1 -5.40 2.88 27.45
C MET A 1 -4.32 3.12 26.43
N VAL A 2 -3.19 2.41 26.52
CA VAL A 2 -2.13 2.45 25.50
C VAL A 2 -2.74 1.92 24.19
N ASN A 3 -2.53 2.60 23.06
CA ASN A 3 -2.98 2.08 21.77
C ASN A 3 -2.12 0.86 21.36
N SER A 4 -2.72 -0.10 20.66
CA SER A 4 -2.07 -1.38 20.31
C SER A 4 -0.89 -1.25 19.34
N LEU A 5 -0.76 -0.10 18.67
CA LEU A 5 0.30 0.17 17.69
C LEU A 5 1.48 0.93 18.29
N TYR A 6 1.39 1.39 19.56
CA TYR A 6 2.48 2.12 20.19
C TYR A 6 3.75 1.27 20.24
N GLN A 7 4.85 1.80 19.70
CA GLN A 7 6.15 1.16 19.58
C GLN A 7 6.15 -0.17 18.79
N LYS A 8 5.08 -0.47 18.03
CA LYS A 8 5.00 -1.67 17.20
C LYS A 8 5.79 -1.51 15.91
N HIS A 9 6.53 -2.54 15.51
CA HIS A 9 7.08 -2.65 14.16
C HIS A 9 5.95 -2.90 13.16
N ILE A 10 5.99 -2.22 12.01
CA ILE A 10 5.01 -2.37 10.93
C ILE A 10 5.70 -3.00 9.73
N ILE A 11 5.77 -4.32 9.71
CA ILE A 11 6.57 -5.06 8.73
C ILE A 11 5.71 -5.67 7.62
N SER A 12 4.59 -6.30 7.99
CA SER A 12 3.70 -6.97 7.04
C SER A 12 2.23 -6.84 7.44
N ILE A 13 1.33 -6.91 6.46
CA ILE A 13 -0.12 -6.79 6.68
C ILE A 13 -0.71 -7.97 7.47
N PRO A 14 -0.29 -9.23 7.26
CA PRO A 14 -0.78 -10.33 8.08
C PRO A 14 -0.61 -10.15 9.59
N GLU A 15 0.40 -9.40 10.03
CA GLU A 15 0.70 -9.14 11.46
C GLU A 15 -0.18 -8.06 12.10
N LEU A 16 -0.97 -7.35 11.32
CA LEU A 16 -1.93 -6.36 11.82
C LEU A 16 -3.30 -7.01 12.00
N SER A 17 -3.90 -6.81 13.15
CA SER A 17 -5.29 -7.23 13.41
C SER A 17 -6.28 -6.34 12.66
N ARG A 18 -7.53 -6.80 12.53
CA ARG A 18 -8.64 -5.97 12.01
C ARG A 18 -8.77 -4.67 12.79
N ASP A 19 -8.76 -4.73 14.11
CA ASP A 19 -8.91 -3.55 14.98
C ASP A 19 -7.78 -2.54 14.77
N GLU A 20 -6.56 -3.00 14.54
CA GLU A 20 -5.41 -2.14 14.24
C GLU A 20 -5.54 -1.47 12.86
N LEU A 21 -6.01 -2.21 11.84
CA LEU A 21 -6.31 -1.62 10.53
C LEU A 21 -7.42 -0.56 10.61
N GLU A 22 -8.50 -0.86 11.31
CA GLU A 22 -9.61 0.09 11.54
C GLU A 22 -9.14 1.31 12.32
N LEU A 23 -8.28 1.14 13.34
CA LEU A 23 -7.71 2.25 14.11
C LEU A 23 -6.89 3.20 13.23
N ILE A 24 -6.03 2.66 12.35
CA ILE A 24 -5.23 3.45 11.42
C ILE A 24 -6.15 4.22 10.46
N VAL A 25 -7.12 3.54 9.85
CA VAL A 25 -8.06 4.13 8.89
C VAL A 25 -8.88 5.25 9.54
N LYS A 26 -9.42 5.01 10.74
CA LYS A 26 -10.18 6.01 11.51
C LYS A 26 -9.32 7.22 11.84
N THR A 27 -8.10 7.00 12.31
CA THR A 27 -7.17 8.07 12.67
C THR A 27 -6.77 8.90 11.44
N ALA A 28 -6.56 8.25 10.28
CA ALA A 28 -6.29 8.94 9.02
C ALA A 28 -7.45 9.87 8.61
N GLY A 29 -8.69 9.40 8.73
CA GLY A 29 -9.88 10.21 8.48
C GLY A 29 -9.99 11.41 9.43
N GLN A 30 -9.69 11.22 10.70
CA GLN A 30 -9.66 12.30 11.68
C GLN A 30 -8.61 13.37 11.38
N LEU A 31 -7.38 12.94 11.05
CA LEU A 31 -6.27 13.85 10.70
C LEU A 31 -6.51 14.59 9.38
N LYS A 32 -7.17 13.94 8.42
CA LYS A 32 -7.59 14.60 7.17
C LYS A 32 -8.63 15.69 7.41
N ALA A 33 -9.58 15.44 8.32
CA ALA A 33 -10.63 16.41 8.68
C ALA A 33 -10.11 17.53 9.61
N GLU A 34 -9.24 17.18 10.56
CA GLU A 34 -8.71 18.09 11.55
C GLU A 34 -7.20 17.85 11.74
N PRO A 35 -6.34 18.62 11.03
CA PRO A 35 -4.89 18.48 11.14
C PRO A 35 -4.37 18.77 12.56
N LYS A 36 -3.42 17.93 13.02
CA LYS A 36 -2.81 18.06 14.36
C LYS A 36 -1.28 18.18 14.25
N PRO A 37 -0.72 19.38 14.13
CA PRO A 37 0.67 19.60 13.75
C PRO A 37 1.70 19.35 14.87
N GLU A 38 1.29 18.87 16.03
CA GLU A 38 2.18 18.65 17.19
C GLU A 38 2.16 17.21 17.72
N LEU A 39 1.54 16.25 17.01
CA LEU A 39 1.36 14.88 17.49
C LEU A 39 2.67 14.15 17.80
N ILE A 40 3.71 14.40 17.02
CA ILE A 40 5.05 13.81 17.23
C ILE A 40 6.12 14.91 17.36
N LYS A 41 5.78 16.01 18.03
CA LYS A 41 6.70 17.10 18.30
C LYS A 41 7.92 16.60 19.04
N HIS A 42 9.10 17.05 18.59
CA HIS A 42 10.42 16.64 19.09
C HIS A 42 10.84 15.20 18.74
N LYS A 43 10.05 14.45 18.00
CA LYS A 43 10.45 13.14 17.48
C LYS A 43 11.25 13.29 16.19
N VAL A 44 12.24 12.44 16.03
CA VAL A 44 13.06 12.33 14.82
C VAL A 44 12.76 11.00 14.15
N VAL A 45 12.44 11.02 12.86
CA VAL A 45 12.16 9.80 12.08
C VAL A 45 13.22 9.64 10.99
N ALA A 46 13.81 8.45 10.91
CA ALA A 46 14.69 8.10 9.79
C ALA A 46 13.86 7.75 8.55
N SER A 47 14.17 8.36 7.39
CA SER A 47 13.63 8.05 6.07
C SER A 47 14.73 7.46 5.20
N CYS A 48 14.94 6.12 5.30
CA CYS A 48 16.05 5.42 4.68
C CYS A 48 15.62 4.59 3.48
N PHE A 49 15.81 5.14 2.28
CA PHE A 49 15.44 4.50 1.03
C PHE A 49 16.69 3.90 0.35
N PHE A 50 16.85 2.58 0.46
CA PHE A 50 17.94 1.83 -0.18
C PHE A 50 17.72 1.60 -1.68
N GLU A 51 16.49 1.79 -2.15
CA GLU A 51 16.13 1.88 -3.56
C GLU A 51 15.29 3.14 -3.83
N PRO A 52 15.34 3.72 -5.05
CA PRO A 52 14.59 4.92 -5.39
C PRO A 52 13.08 4.76 -5.26
N SER A 53 12.42 5.72 -4.62
CA SER A 53 10.96 5.78 -4.55
C SER A 53 10.47 7.21 -4.30
N THR A 54 10.02 7.87 -5.35
CA THR A 54 9.62 9.29 -5.25
C THR A 54 8.37 9.47 -4.39
N ARG A 55 7.26 8.81 -4.75
CA ARG A 55 5.96 9.01 -4.06
C ARG A 55 5.98 8.55 -2.61
N THR A 56 6.47 7.35 -2.35
CA THR A 56 6.48 6.79 -0.99
C THR A 56 7.34 7.64 -0.07
N ARG A 57 8.54 8.03 -0.52
CA ARG A 57 9.45 8.88 0.25
C ARG A 57 8.82 10.24 0.56
N LEU A 58 8.43 10.99 -0.48
CA LEU A 58 7.87 12.33 -0.31
C LEU A 58 6.63 12.32 0.57
N SER A 59 5.76 11.31 0.46
CA SER A 59 4.56 11.23 1.29
C SER A 59 4.87 10.92 2.76
N PHE A 60 5.89 10.09 3.07
CA PHE A 60 6.36 9.90 4.45
C PHE A 60 6.98 11.17 5.01
N GLU A 61 7.88 11.80 4.27
CA GLU A 61 8.56 13.03 4.72
C GLU A 61 7.53 14.16 4.93
N THR A 62 6.53 14.28 4.04
CA THR A 62 5.40 15.21 4.21
C THR A 62 4.59 14.88 5.46
N ALA A 63 4.23 13.60 5.68
CA ALA A 63 3.47 13.16 6.85
C ALA A 63 4.20 13.51 8.16
N ILE A 64 5.50 13.19 8.24
CA ILE A 64 6.34 13.50 9.41
C ILE A 64 6.30 15.00 9.72
N GLN A 65 6.50 15.84 8.70
CA GLN A 65 6.52 17.30 8.87
C GLN A 65 5.14 17.84 9.30
N ARG A 66 4.06 17.35 8.71
CA ARG A 66 2.69 17.82 9.01
C ARG A 66 2.26 17.54 10.44
N ILE A 67 2.72 16.46 11.04
CA ILE A 67 2.39 16.10 12.42
C ILE A 67 3.46 16.53 13.44
N GLY A 68 4.44 17.36 13.02
CA GLY A 68 5.40 18.07 13.88
C GLY A 68 6.70 17.35 14.16
N GLY A 69 6.99 16.24 13.47
CA GLY A 69 8.25 15.53 13.57
C GLY A 69 9.36 16.13 12.71
N SER A 70 10.60 15.71 12.97
CA SER A 70 11.76 15.98 12.13
C SER A 70 12.13 14.73 11.35
N VAL A 71 12.67 14.91 10.13
CA VAL A 71 13.09 13.80 9.27
C VAL A 71 14.56 13.91 8.92
N ILE A 72 15.28 12.78 9.00
CA ILE A 72 16.63 12.60 8.49
C ILE A 72 16.67 11.36 7.60
N GLY A 73 17.62 11.24 6.70
CA GLY A 73 17.73 10.01 5.90
C GLY A 73 18.42 10.20 4.55
N PHE A 74 18.19 9.25 3.64
CA PHE A 74 18.75 9.21 2.29
C PHE A 74 17.79 8.53 1.31
N ASP A 75 17.99 8.76 0.00
CA ASP A 75 17.13 8.25 -1.09
C ASP A 75 17.77 7.20 -1.99
N ASN A 76 19.05 6.94 -1.78
CA ASN A 76 19.79 5.91 -2.51
C ASN A 76 20.87 5.31 -1.58
N GLY A 77 20.52 4.20 -0.95
CA GLY A 77 21.43 3.50 -0.04
C GLY A 77 22.76 3.09 -0.67
N GLY A 78 22.77 2.75 -1.96
CA GLY A 78 23.98 2.39 -2.69
C GLY A 78 25.02 3.52 -2.80
N ASN A 79 24.61 4.77 -2.64
CA ASN A 79 25.49 5.93 -2.64
C ASN A 79 25.96 6.37 -1.24
N THR A 80 25.50 5.70 -0.20
CA THR A 80 25.94 5.99 1.17
C THR A 80 27.38 5.55 1.41
N SER A 81 28.06 6.18 2.37
CA SER A 81 29.38 5.72 2.80
C SER A 81 29.35 4.32 3.42
N LEU A 82 28.22 3.94 4.01
CA LEU A 82 27.96 2.63 4.60
C LEU A 82 28.08 1.54 3.54
N ALA A 83 27.28 1.64 2.46
CA ALA A 83 27.33 0.69 1.34
C ALA A 83 28.73 0.65 0.67
N LYS A 84 29.36 1.80 0.45
CA LYS A 84 30.69 1.88 -0.19
C LYS A 84 31.81 1.27 0.63
N LYS A 85 31.65 1.18 1.96
CA LYS A 85 32.63 0.58 2.87
C LYS A 85 32.32 -0.87 3.23
N GLY A 86 31.20 -1.42 2.72
CA GLY A 86 30.79 -2.80 2.98
C GLY A 86 30.17 -3.02 4.38
N GLU A 87 29.60 -1.99 4.99
CA GLU A 87 28.87 -2.12 6.26
C GLU A 87 27.62 -2.96 6.08
N THR A 88 27.32 -3.80 7.07
CA THR A 88 26.11 -4.65 7.03
C THR A 88 24.86 -3.83 7.26
N LEU A 89 23.70 -4.33 6.79
CA LEU A 89 22.41 -3.69 7.06
C LEU A 89 22.14 -3.65 8.59
N ALA A 90 22.49 -4.72 9.31
CA ALA A 90 22.32 -4.82 10.76
C ALA A 90 23.10 -3.71 11.50
N ASP A 91 24.36 -3.50 11.15
CA ASP A 91 25.18 -2.45 11.77
C ASP A 91 24.64 -1.05 11.44
N SER A 92 24.27 -0.83 10.17
CA SER A 92 23.65 0.43 9.73
C SER A 92 22.37 0.75 10.50
N VAL A 93 21.52 -0.26 10.69
CA VAL A 93 20.26 -0.10 11.44
C VAL A 93 20.53 0.21 12.90
N GLN A 94 21.44 -0.50 13.57
CA GLN A 94 21.80 -0.23 14.97
C GLN A 94 22.29 1.21 15.16
N VAL A 95 23.18 1.67 14.28
CA VAL A 95 23.73 3.03 14.36
C VAL A 95 22.63 4.07 14.14
N ILE A 96 21.84 3.95 13.05
CA ILE A 96 20.79 4.92 12.73
C ILE A 96 19.70 4.93 13.81
N SER A 97 19.34 3.76 14.35
CA SER A 97 18.35 3.65 15.42
C SER A 97 18.75 4.38 16.69
N SER A 98 20.05 4.58 16.94
CA SER A 98 20.50 5.39 18.08
C SER A 98 20.26 6.90 17.92
N TYR A 99 19.86 7.37 16.74
CA TYR A 99 19.64 8.77 16.42
C TYR A 99 18.16 9.17 16.32
N VAL A 100 17.24 8.18 16.28
CA VAL A 100 15.85 8.39 15.88
C VAL A 100 14.85 7.70 16.79
N ASP A 101 13.59 8.14 16.72
CA ASP A 101 12.47 7.56 17.46
C ASP A 101 11.68 6.54 16.61
N ALA A 102 11.77 6.59 15.28
CA ALA A 102 11.22 5.59 14.35
C ALA A 102 12.07 5.48 13.08
N PHE A 103 12.02 4.32 12.46
CA PHE A 103 12.80 3.98 11.28
C PHE A 103 11.89 3.58 10.12
N VAL A 104 11.72 4.45 9.14
CA VAL A 104 11.03 4.14 7.87
C VAL A 104 12.07 3.67 6.88
N MET A 105 11.89 2.45 6.32
CA MET A 105 12.84 1.93 5.35
C MET A 105 12.17 1.33 4.12
N ARG A 106 12.83 1.52 2.98
CA ARG A 106 12.55 0.80 1.74
C ARG A 106 13.81 0.12 1.23
N HIS A 107 13.71 -1.17 0.89
CA HIS A 107 14.88 -1.97 0.52
C HIS A 107 14.57 -2.87 -0.68
N PRO A 108 15.53 -3.12 -1.61
CA PRO A 108 15.30 -4.02 -2.75
C PRO A 108 15.22 -5.51 -2.37
N GLN A 109 15.75 -5.91 -1.21
CA GLN A 109 15.75 -7.30 -0.76
C GLN A 109 14.54 -7.59 0.12
N GLU A 110 13.88 -8.71 -0.16
CA GLU A 110 12.80 -9.25 0.66
C GLU A 110 13.31 -9.60 2.07
N GLY A 111 12.50 -9.32 3.08
CA GLY A 111 12.84 -9.57 4.48
C GLY A 111 13.77 -8.55 5.12
N ALA A 112 14.28 -7.56 4.37
CA ALA A 112 15.20 -6.55 4.91
C ALA A 112 14.56 -5.73 6.05
N ALA A 113 13.26 -5.42 5.96
CA ALA A 113 12.55 -4.72 7.02
C ALA A 113 12.39 -5.59 8.29
N ARG A 114 12.22 -6.89 8.13
CA ARG A 114 12.20 -7.86 9.24
C ARG A 114 13.56 -7.89 9.93
N LEU A 115 14.63 -8.07 9.18
CA LEU A 115 15.99 -8.02 9.72
C LEU A 115 16.23 -6.70 10.47
N ALA A 116 15.84 -5.57 9.88
CA ALA A 116 15.99 -4.27 10.54
C ALA A 116 15.25 -4.21 11.87
N SER A 117 14.06 -4.79 12.01
CA SER A 117 13.32 -4.81 13.26
C SER A 117 14.03 -5.58 14.38
N GLU A 118 14.83 -6.59 14.05
CA GLU A 118 15.62 -7.36 15.01
C GLU A 118 16.83 -6.59 15.55
N PHE A 119 17.37 -5.64 14.76
CA PHE A 119 18.57 -4.88 15.09
C PHE A 119 18.32 -3.39 15.43
N SER A 120 17.06 -2.97 15.49
CA SER A 120 16.68 -1.57 15.74
C SER A 120 16.75 -1.12 17.22
N ASN A 121 17.18 -1.98 18.13
CA ASN A 121 17.24 -1.68 19.57
C ASN A 121 15.90 -1.20 20.16
N GLY A 122 14.78 -1.75 19.68
CA GLY A 122 13.44 -1.40 20.12
C GLY A 122 12.84 -0.14 19.44
N VAL A 123 13.58 0.52 18.55
CA VAL A 123 13.03 1.59 17.70
C VAL A 123 12.09 0.99 16.67
N PRO A 124 10.82 1.45 16.58
CA PRO A 124 9.86 0.87 15.64
C PRO A 124 10.30 1.06 14.19
N VAL A 125 10.30 -0.05 13.44
CA VAL A 125 10.60 -0.09 12.01
C VAL A 125 9.31 -0.14 11.22
N ILE A 126 9.19 0.74 10.24
CA ILE A 126 8.06 0.83 9.32
C ILE A 126 8.54 0.44 7.91
N ASN A 127 8.01 -0.65 7.39
CA ASN A 127 8.29 -1.14 6.04
C ASN A 127 7.62 -0.26 4.98
N ALA A 128 8.41 0.49 4.21
CA ALA A 128 7.97 1.29 3.07
C ALA A 128 8.10 0.55 1.72
N GLY A 129 8.31 -0.77 1.78
CA GLY A 129 8.45 -1.71 0.66
C GLY A 129 9.77 -2.48 0.70
N ASP A 130 9.70 -3.81 0.68
CA ASP A 130 10.86 -4.70 0.66
C ASP A 130 10.79 -5.69 -0.52
N GLY A 131 11.49 -5.40 -1.59
CA GLY A 131 11.52 -6.22 -2.79
C GLY A 131 10.14 -6.51 -3.40
N ALA A 132 9.84 -7.74 -3.72
CA ALA A 132 8.53 -8.19 -4.19
C ALA A 132 7.59 -8.66 -3.04
N ASN A 133 8.05 -8.62 -1.77
CA ASN A 133 7.34 -9.17 -0.62
C ASN A 133 6.16 -8.28 -0.18
N GLN A 134 6.39 -7.21 0.59
CA GLN A 134 5.34 -6.44 1.23
C GLN A 134 5.46 -4.93 0.96
N HIS A 135 4.31 -4.24 0.94
CA HIS A 135 4.25 -2.79 0.99
C HIS A 135 3.09 -2.34 1.89
N PRO A 136 3.18 -2.57 3.22
CA PRO A 136 2.04 -2.41 4.13
C PRO A 136 1.43 -1.01 4.08
N THR A 137 2.22 0.04 3.91
CA THR A 137 1.69 1.41 3.87
C THR A 137 0.94 1.76 2.58
N GLN A 138 1.14 1.00 1.49
CA GLN A 138 0.26 1.08 0.32
C GLN A 138 -1.11 0.48 0.66
N THR A 139 -1.14 -0.70 1.28
CA THR A 139 -2.40 -1.32 1.72
C THR A 139 -3.18 -0.43 2.69
N LEU A 140 -2.50 0.23 3.64
CA LEU A 140 -3.15 1.14 4.59
C LEU A 140 -3.81 2.34 3.90
N LEU A 141 -3.14 2.96 2.92
CA LEU A 141 -3.74 4.06 2.17
C LEU A 141 -4.89 3.58 1.26
N ASP A 142 -4.79 2.36 0.73
CA ASP A 142 -5.86 1.76 -0.08
C ASP A 142 -7.10 1.49 0.79
N LEU A 143 -6.93 0.90 1.98
CA LEU A 143 -8.02 0.71 2.95
C LEU A 143 -8.66 2.04 3.36
N PHE A 144 -7.85 3.06 3.65
CA PHE A 144 -8.38 4.39 3.96
C PHE A 144 -9.18 4.97 2.79
N THR A 145 -8.68 4.83 1.57
CA THR A 145 -9.39 5.29 0.36
C THR A 145 -10.71 4.55 0.13
N ILE A 146 -10.74 3.24 0.37
CA ILE A 146 -11.96 2.43 0.30
C ILE A 146 -12.95 2.91 1.36
N ALA A 147 -12.52 3.04 2.62
CA ALA A 147 -13.38 3.52 3.70
C ALA A 147 -13.92 4.94 3.44
N GLU A 148 -13.09 5.84 2.93
CA GLU A 148 -13.48 7.22 2.60
C GLU A 148 -14.54 7.26 1.49
N THR A 149 -14.37 6.45 0.45
CA THR A 149 -15.25 6.48 -0.74
C THR A 149 -16.50 5.64 -0.59
N GLN A 150 -16.46 4.57 0.20
CA GLN A 150 -17.58 3.65 0.39
C GLN A 150 -18.29 3.83 1.76
N GLY A 151 -17.68 4.57 2.69
CA GLY A 151 -18.20 4.74 4.05
C GLY A 151 -18.10 3.49 4.93
N ARG A 152 -17.44 2.42 4.44
CA ARG A 152 -17.32 1.12 5.10
C ARG A 152 -16.12 0.34 4.58
N LEU A 153 -15.71 -0.68 5.31
CA LEU A 153 -14.76 -1.70 4.86
C LEU A 153 -15.38 -3.11 4.77
N ASP A 154 -16.52 -3.34 5.40
CA ASP A 154 -17.31 -4.56 5.23
C ASP A 154 -18.19 -4.49 3.98
N SER A 155 -18.57 -5.64 3.43
CA SER A 155 -19.50 -5.77 2.28
C SER A 155 -19.02 -5.03 1.02
N ILE A 156 -17.74 -5.17 0.68
CA ILE A 156 -17.12 -4.55 -0.49
C ILE A 156 -17.00 -5.57 -1.63
N ASN A 157 -17.46 -5.19 -2.81
CA ASN A 157 -17.20 -5.89 -4.07
C ASN A 157 -16.00 -5.21 -4.76
N ILE A 158 -14.87 -5.88 -4.81
CA ILE A 158 -13.63 -5.34 -5.36
C ILE A 158 -13.11 -6.22 -6.50
N ALA A 159 -12.76 -5.60 -7.63
CA ALA A 159 -12.00 -6.26 -8.68
C ALA A 159 -10.54 -5.82 -8.64
N PHE A 160 -9.62 -6.78 -8.76
CA PHE A 160 -8.23 -6.55 -9.08
C PHE A 160 -7.99 -6.92 -10.54
N VAL A 161 -7.40 -6.00 -11.31
CA VAL A 161 -7.25 -6.15 -12.76
C VAL A 161 -5.81 -5.98 -13.18
N GLY A 162 -5.27 -6.91 -13.98
CA GLY A 162 -3.97 -6.83 -14.64
C GLY A 162 -2.95 -7.85 -14.14
N ASP A 163 -1.84 -7.43 -13.55
CA ASP A 163 -0.81 -8.32 -13.01
C ASP A 163 -1.12 -8.72 -11.56
N LEU A 164 -1.83 -9.84 -11.39
CA LEU A 164 -2.18 -10.35 -10.07
C LEU A 164 -1.12 -11.33 -9.52
N LYS A 165 -0.30 -11.90 -10.41
CA LYS A 165 0.71 -12.89 -10.04
C LYS A 165 1.88 -12.28 -9.26
N TYR A 166 2.32 -11.10 -9.67
CA TYR A 166 3.51 -10.43 -9.11
C TYR A 166 3.16 -9.15 -8.38
N GLY A 167 1.87 -8.83 -8.31
CA GLY A 167 1.34 -7.60 -7.73
C GLY A 167 1.33 -7.63 -6.20
N ARG A 168 2.47 -7.40 -5.51
CA ARG A 168 2.53 -7.38 -4.03
C ARG A 168 1.46 -6.50 -3.38
N THR A 169 1.05 -5.39 -4.03
CA THR A 169 0.00 -4.51 -3.52
C THR A 169 -1.36 -5.18 -3.55
N VAL A 170 -1.63 -5.99 -4.58
CA VAL A 170 -2.84 -6.78 -4.70
C VAL A 170 -2.88 -7.86 -3.63
N HIS A 171 -1.79 -8.62 -3.44
CA HIS A 171 -1.71 -9.67 -2.42
C HIS A 171 -1.95 -9.09 -1.02
N SER A 172 -1.22 -8.03 -0.66
CA SER A 172 -1.35 -7.40 0.65
C SER A 172 -2.74 -6.81 0.89
N LEU A 173 -3.37 -6.20 -0.14
CA LEU A 173 -4.72 -5.66 0.00
C LEU A 173 -5.77 -6.76 0.09
N THR A 174 -5.61 -7.87 -0.65
CA THR A 174 -6.47 -9.06 -0.52
C THR A 174 -6.40 -9.61 0.91
N GLN A 175 -5.20 -9.82 1.46
CA GLN A 175 -5.01 -10.30 2.83
C GLN A 175 -5.57 -9.33 3.89
N ALA A 176 -5.49 -8.02 3.66
CA ALA A 176 -6.08 -7.02 4.55
C ALA A 176 -7.60 -7.07 4.53
N LEU A 177 -8.20 -7.06 3.33
CA LEU A 177 -9.65 -7.10 3.16
C LEU A 177 -10.26 -8.43 3.61
N ALA A 178 -9.51 -9.53 3.54
CA ALA A 178 -9.93 -10.83 4.06
C ALA A 178 -10.21 -10.82 5.59
N LYS A 179 -9.77 -9.79 6.31
CA LYS A 179 -10.09 -9.61 7.75
C LYS A 179 -11.44 -8.95 7.99
N PHE A 180 -12.11 -8.47 6.92
CA PHE A 180 -13.41 -7.82 6.98
C PHE A 180 -14.52 -8.76 6.52
N ASN A 181 -15.78 -8.44 6.89
CA ASN A 181 -16.89 -9.32 6.60
C ASN A 181 -17.49 -9.09 5.21
N HIS A 182 -17.98 -10.15 4.58
CA HIS A 182 -18.74 -10.09 3.33
C HIS A 182 -17.99 -9.39 2.18
N ILE A 183 -16.69 -9.62 2.08
CA ILE A 183 -15.90 -9.17 0.94
C ILE A 183 -16.10 -10.15 -0.21
N ARG A 184 -16.25 -9.63 -1.41
CA ARG A 184 -16.28 -10.43 -2.64
C ARG A 184 -15.18 -9.95 -3.58
N PHE A 185 -14.27 -10.86 -3.92
CA PHE A 185 -13.18 -10.58 -4.84
C PHE A 185 -13.48 -11.03 -6.27
N PHE A 186 -13.11 -10.17 -7.22
CA PHE A 186 -13.12 -10.49 -8.65
C PHE A 186 -11.67 -10.36 -9.15
N PHE A 187 -11.04 -11.47 -9.47
CA PHE A 187 -9.67 -11.49 -9.98
C PHE A 187 -9.70 -11.52 -11.50
N VAL A 188 -9.32 -10.43 -12.14
CA VAL A 188 -9.43 -10.24 -13.60
C VAL A 188 -8.03 -10.16 -14.18
N ALA A 189 -7.56 -11.24 -14.78
CA ALA A 189 -6.22 -11.35 -15.34
C ALA A 189 -6.15 -12.38 -16.45
N PRO A 190 -5.17 -12.30 -17.37
CA PRO A 190 -4.85 -13.42 -18.23
C PRO A 190 -4.28 -14.58 -17.41
N ASP A 191 -4.41 -15.80 -17.88
CA ASP A 191 -3.96 -17.02 -17.18
C ASP A 191 -2.49 -16.91 -16.71
N ALA A 192 -1.62 -16.32 -17.52
CA ALA A 192 -0.19 -16.14 -17.19
C ALA A 192 0.04 -15.21 -15.99
N LEU A 193 -0.91 -14.32 -15.66
CA LEU A 193 -0.87 -13.34 -14.59
C LEU A 193 -1.96 -13.54 -13.54
N ALA A 194 -2.58 -14.71 -13.51
CA ALA A 194 -3.62 -15.05 -12.54
C ALA A 194 -3.13 -14.90 -11.09
N MET A 195 -4.08 -14.72 -10.18
CA MET A 195 -3.81 -14.72 -8.75
C MET A 195 -3.11 -16.01 -8.34
N PRO A 196 -2.02 -15.96 -7.53
CA PRO A 196 -1.35 -17.16 -7.07
C PRO A 196 -2.25 -18.07 -6.24
N ASP A 197 -2.08 -19.38 -6.42
CA ASP A 197 -2.90 -20.40 -5.75
C ASP A 197 -2.91 -20.24 -4.22
N TYR A 198 -1.77 -19.88 -3.60
CA TYR A 198 -1.71 -19.73 -2.15
C TYR A 198 -2.62 -18.60 -1.61
N ILE A 199 -2.87 -17.53 -2.40
CA ILE A 199 -3.84 -16.49 -2.01
C ILE A 199 -5.27 -17.01 -2.13
N CYS A 200 -5.56 -17.78 -3.19
CA CYS A 200 -6.87 -18.41 -3.37
C CYS A 200 -7.14 -19.44 -2.26
N GLU A 201 -6.16 -20.24 -1.89
CA GLU A 201 -6.23 -21.19 -0.78
C GLU A 201 -6.49 -20.49 0.57
N GLU A 202 -5.80 -19.36 0.85
CA GLU A 202 -6.07 -18.53 2.04
C GLU A 202 -7.53 -18.04 2.09
N LEU A 203 -8.11 -17.66 0.94
CA LEU A 203 -9.52 -17.22 0.85
C LEU A 203 -10.50 -18.38 1.02
N ASP A 204 -10.21 -19.54 0.42
CA ASP A 204 -11.01 -20.77 0.56
C ASP A 204 -11.05 -21.23 2.02
N ASP A 205 -9.89 -21.26 2.69
CA ASP A 205 -9.78 -21.63 4.11
C ASP A 205 -10.56 -20.65 5.03
N ALA A 206 -10.62 -19.38 4.64
CA ALA A 206 -11.38 -18.35 5.36
C ALA A 206 -12.86 -18.29 4.97
N GLY A 207 -13.31 -19.08 3.97
CA GLY A 207 -14.69 -19.06 3.45
C GLY A 207 -15.08 -17.74 2.78
N ILE A 208 -14.12 -17.07 2.14
CA ILE A 208 -14.32 -15.77 1.50
C ILE A 208 -14.61 -15.97 0.01
N GLU A 209 -15.65 -15.29 -0.48
CA GLU A 209 -16.11 -15.44 -1.88
C GLU A 209 -15.15 -14.74 -2.85
N TYR A 210 -14.69 -15.47 -3.86
CA TYR A 210 -13.95 -14.90 -4.99
C TYR A 210 -14.35 -15.56 -6.32
N SER A 211 -14.00 -14.91 -7.43
CA SER A 211 -14.20 -15.45 -8.77
C SER A 211 -13.07 -15.00 -9.72
N LEU A 212 -12.70 -15.90 -10.64
CA LEU A 212 -11.64 -15.67 -11.63
C LEU A 212 -12.28 -15.26 -12.97
N HIS A 213 -11.75 -14.23 -13.60
CA HIS A 213 -12.22 -13.65 -14.84
C HIS A 213 -11.07 -13.29 -15.77
N THR A 214 -11.35 -13.30 -17.07
CA THR A 214 -10.45 -12.78 -18.11
C THR A 214 -10.99 -11.52 -18.77
N ASP A 215 -12.27 -11.18 -18.53
CA ASP A 215 -12.94 -10.01 -19.06
C ASP A 215 -13.34 -9.04 -17.94
N MET A 216 -12.87 -7.80 -18.05
CA MET A 216 -13.12 -6.74 -17.08
C MET A 216 -14.53 -6.15 -17.20
N GLU A 217 -15.05 -5.98 -18.41
CA GLU A 217 -16.35 -5.32 -18.62
C GLU A 217 -17.49 -6.08 -17.94
N SER A 218 -17.44 -7.41 -17.95
CA SER A 218 -18.49 -8.27 -17.38
C SER A 218 -18.65 -8.09 -15.86
N VAL A 219 -17.63 -7.64 -15.14
CA VAL A 219 -17.66 -7.51 -13.68
C VAL A 219 -17.97 -6.09 -13.22
N ILE A 220 -17.63 -5.05 -14.00
CA ILE A 220 -17.79 -3.63 -13.64
C ILE A 220 -19.16 -3.28 -13.03
N PRO A 221 -20.30 -3.76 -13.55
CA PRO A 221 -21.61 -3.41 -13.00
C PRO A 221 -21.86 -3.89 -11.56
N GLN A 222 -21.03 -4.80 -11.05
CA GLN A 222 -21.18 -5.39 -9.73
C GLN A 222 -20.28 -4.75 -8.66
N LEU A 223 -19.30 -3.93 -9.09
CA LEU A 223 -18.20 -3.48 -8.25
C LEU A 223 -18.53 -2.23 -7.45
N ASP A 224 -17.90 -2.13 -6.27
CA ASP A 224 -17.71 -0.90 -5.51
C ASP A 224 -16.31 -0.32 -5.78
N ILE A 225 -15.31 -1.18 -5.98
CA ILE A 225 -13.92 -0.80 -6.26
C ILE A 225 -13.38 -1.55 -7.49
N LEU A 226 -12.79 -0.82 -8.41
CA LEU A 226 -12.01 -1.35 -9.52
C LEU A 226 -10.54 -0.95 -9.30
N TYR A 227 -9.73 -1.91 -8.88
CA TYR A 227 -8.31 -1.70 -8.59
C TYR A 227 -7.46 -2.16 -9.78
N MET A 228 -6.96 -1.20 -10.54
CA MET A 228 -6.14 -1.44 -11.73
C MET A 228 -4.66 -1.59 -11.35
N THR A 229 -3.96 -2.48 -12.03
CA THR A 229 -2.52 -2.67 -11.89
C THR A 229 -1.81 -2.57 -13.23
N ARG A 230 -0.55 -2.18 -13.21
CA ARG A 230 0.28 -2.16 -14.41
C ARG A 230 0.76 -3.57 -14.76
N VAL A 231 0.57 -3.99 -16.01
CA VAL A 231 1.25 -5.18 -16.56
C VAL A 231 2.70 -4.81 -16.86
N GLN A 232 3.65 -5.53 -16.27
CA GLN A 232 5.08 -5.23 -16.41
C GLN A 232 5.61 -5.78 -17.73
N LYS A 233 5.94 -4.90 -18.68
CA LYS A 233 6.48 -5.26 -20.01
C LYS A 233 7.71 -6.16 -19.94
N GLU A 234 8.52 -5.95 -18.94
CA GLU A 234 9.81 -6.61 -18.73
C GLU A 234 9.70 -8.13 -18.51
N ARG A 235 8.48 -8.65 -18.35
CA ARG A 235 8.18 -10.06 -18.04
C ARG A 235 7.72 -10.88 -19.24
N PHE A 236 7.48 -10.26 -20.39
CA PHE A 236 6.88 -10.87 -21.57
C PHE A 236 7.73 -10.60 -22.83
N ASP A 237 7.59 -11.45 -23.84
CA ASP A 237 8.03 -11.06 -25.18
C ASP A 237 7.11 -9.96 -25.78
N GLU A 238 7.57 -9.29 -26.85
CA GLU A 238 6.83 -8.16 -27.42
C GLU A 238 5.45 -8.55 -27.96
N SER A 239 5.27 -9.75 -28.47
CA SER A 239 4.01 -10.22 -29.06
C SER A 239 3.00 -10.61 -27.97
N GLU A 240 3.43 -11.31 -26.94
CA GLU A 240 2.61 -11.64 -25.77
C GLU A 240 2.18 -10.37 -25.02
N TYR A 241 3.13 -9.46 -24.79
CA TYR A 241 2.84 -8.19 -24.12
C TYR A 241 1.81 -7.36 -24.85
N ALA A 242 1.92 -7.24 -26.19
CA ALA A 242 0.98 -6.47 -27.00
C ALA A 242 -0.45 -7.02 -26.90
N HIS A 243 -0.60 -8.34 -26.86
CA HIS A 243 -1.90 -9.01 -26.74
C HIS A 243 -2.52 -8.83 -25.36
N ILE A 244 -1.73 -9.07 -24.30
CA ILE A 244 -2.16 -8.92 -22.91
C ILE A 244 -2.49 -7.47 -22.61
N LYS A 245 -1.65 -6.51 -23.03
CA LYS A 245 -1.82 -5.09 -22.79
C LYS A 245 -3.15 -4.58 -23.35
N SER A 246 -3.51 -4.93 -24.58
CA SER A 246 -4.72 -4.42 -25.22
C SER A 246 -6.01 -4.86 -24.53
N ALA A 247 -6.02 -6.02 -23.88
CA ALA A 247 -7.19 -6.60 -23.23
C ALA A 247 -7.52 -5.97 -21.85
N TYR A 248 -6.55 -5.26 -21.22
CA TYR A 248 -6.68 -4.74 -19.86
C TYR A 248 -6.49 -3.22 -19.80
N ILE A 249 -6.94 -2.50 -20.83
CA ILE A 249 -6.98 -1.03 -20.85
C ILE A 249 -8.38 -0.56 -20.44
N LEU A 250 -8.46 0.15 -19.33
CA LEU A 250 -9.69 0.77 -18.88
C LEU A 250 -9.97 2.08 -19.65
N THR A 251 -11.15 2.21 -20.24
CA THR A 251 -11.63 3.43 -20.91
C THR A 251 -12.85 4.01 -20.20
N ALA A 252 -13.16 5.28 -20.44
CA ALA A 252 -14.35 5.92 -19.87
C ALA A 252 -15.65 5.24 -20.33
N ALA A 253 -15.71 4.72 -21.57
CA ALA A 253 -16.88 4.02 -22.11
C ALA A 253 -17.23 2.76 -21.32
N MET A 254 -16.23 2.01 -20.85
CA MET A 254 -16.45 0.80 -20.03
C MET A 254 -17.13 1.11 -18.69
N LEU A 255 -17.05 2.34 -18.22
CA LEU A 255 -17.63 2.78 -16.94
C LEU A 255 -19.09 3.24 -17.05
N GLU A 256 -19.69 3.29 -18.24
CA GLU A 256 -21.06 3.75 -18.44
C GLU A 256 -22.12 2.88 -17.72
N GLY A 257 -21.85 1.58 -17.53
CA GLY A 257 -22.69 0.65 -16.78
C GLY A 257 -22.33 0.49 -15.30
N ALA A 258 -21.36 1.25 -14.81
CA ALA A 258 -20.87 1.13 -13.46
C ALA A 258 -21.85 1.71 -12.42
N ARG A 259 -21.80 1.18 -11.18
CA ARG A 259 -22.55 1.74 -10.06
C ARG A 259 -22.06 3.16 -9.75
N ASP A 260 -22.93 4.02 -9.25
CA ASP A 260 -22.60 5.41 -8.90
C ASP A 260 -21.46 5.54 -7.88
N ASN A 261 -21.37 4.60 -6.96
CA ASN A 261 -20.35 4.57 -5.92
C ASN A 261 -19.03 3.94 -6.40
N LEU A 262 -18.97 3.30 -7.58
CA LEU A 262 -17.74 2.70 -8.07
C LEU A 262 -16.58 3.73 -8.04
N LYS A 263 -15.43 3.32 -7.53
CA LYS A 263 -14.18 4.06 -7.65
C LYS A 263 -13.09 3.22 -8.30
N VAL A 264 -12.39 3.87 -9.23
CA VAL A 264 -11.20 3.32 -9.89
C VAL A 264 -9.99 3.73 -9.08
N LEU A 265 -9.25 2.74 -8.59
CA LEU A 265 -8.01 2.90 -7.84
C LEU A 265 -6.81 2.37 -8.64
N HIS A 266 -5.64 2.88 -8.36
CA HIS A 266 -4.38 2.46 -8.97
C HIS A 266 -3.19 2.87 -8.09
N PRO A 267 -2.24 1.98 -7.78
CA PRO A 267 -1.10 2.32 -6.89
C PRO A 267 -0.08 3.27 -7.53
N LEU A 268 -0.24 3.57 -8.81
CA LEU A 268 0.65 4.41 -9.61
C LEU A 268 2.13 3.89 -9.65
N PRO A 269 2.90 4.17 -10.72
CA PRO A 269 2.51 4.98 -11.89
C PRO A 269 1.62 4.18 -12.85
N ARG A 270 0.62 4.83 -13.42
CA ARG A 270 -0.05 4.31 -14.62
C ARG A 270 0.76 4.64 -15.86
N VAL A 271 0.65 3.80 -16.87
CA VAL A 271 1.25 4.03 -18.21
C VAL A 271 0.13 4.05 -19.26
N ASP A 272 -0.35 2.88 -19.66
CA ASP A 272 -1.35 2.73 -20.71
C ASP A 272 -2.64 2.01 -20.24
N GLU A 273 -2.62 1.41 -19.06
CA GLU A 273 -3.70 0.58 -18.52
C GLU A 273 -4.96 1.35 -18.11
N ILE A 274 -4.88 2.68 -18.03
CA ILE A 274 -6.02 3.57 -17.84
C ILE A 274 -5.86 4.74 -18.80
N THR A 275 -6.83 4.92 -19.69
CA THR A 275 -6.84 6.03 -20.66
C THR A 275 -7.14 7.37 -19.98
N VAL A 276 -6.68 8.48 -20.57
CA VAL A 276 -6.79 9.83 -19.98
C VAL A 276 -8.23 10.33 -19.87
N ASP A 277 -9.15 9.80 -20.66
CA ASP A 277 -10.58 10.15 -20.60
C ASP A 277 -11.24 9.68 -19.30
N VAL A 278 -10.73 8.60 -18.68
CA VAL A 278 -11.17 8.12 -17.36
C VAL A 278 -10.99 9.19 -16.28
N ASP A 279 -9.94 10.03 -16.36
CA ASP A 279 -9.63 11.08 -15.37
C ASP A 279 -10.79 12.09 -15.20
N LYS A 280 -11.61 12.24 -16.22
CA LYS A 280 -12.75 13.18 -16.23
C LYS A 280 -14.04 12.55 -15.70
N THR A 281 -14.03 11.25 -15.42
CA THR A 281 -15.20 10.55 -14.88
C THR A 281 -15.31 10.74 -13.36
N LYS A 282 -16.51 10.60 -12.82
CA LYS A 282 -16.75 10.60 -11.35
C LYS A 282 -16.12 9.39 -10.64
N HIS A 283 -15.67 8.41 -11.41
CA HIS A 283 -15.14 7.15 -10.93
C HIS A 283 -13.63 7.20 -10.67
N ALA A 284 -12.87 8.05 -11.37
CA ALA A 284 -11.43 8.19 -11.16
C ALA A 284 -11.12 8.68 -9.75
N TYR A 285 -10.31 7.90 -8.98
CA TYR A 285 -9.94 8.29 -7.61
C TYR A 285 -8.47 8.01 -7.27
N PHE A 286 -7.66 7.57 -8.22
CA PHE A 286 -6.27 7.15 -8.01
C PHE A 286 -5.31 8.29 -7.65
N PHE A 287 -5.62 9.55 -8.00
CA PHE A 287 -4.82 10.70 -7.54
C PHE A 287 -5.17 11.06 -6.08
N GLN A 288 -6.43 11.05 -5.72
CA GLN A 288 -6.88 11.23 -4.34
C GLN A 288 -6.42 10.07 -3.46
N GLN A 289 -6.39 8.83 -3.99
CA GLN A 289 -5.77 7.68 -3.35
C GLN A 289 -4.29 7.96 -3.02
N ALA A 290 -3.54 8.50 -3.96
CA ALA A 290 -2.13 8.86 -3.72
C ALA A 290 -1.98 9.95 -2.64
N GLU A 291 -2.86 10.97 -2.63
CA GLU A 291 -2.93 11.99 -1.58
C GLU A 291 -3.28 11.37 -0.21
N ASN A 292 -4.21 10.43 -0.17
CA ASN A 292 -4.59 9.70 1.04
C ASN A 292 -3.41 8.95 1.67
N GLY A 293 -2.36 8.68 0.88
CA GLY A 293 -1.11 8.16 1.37
C GLY A 293 -0.43 9.05 2.41
N VAL A 294 -0.59 10.35 2.36
CA VAL A 294 -0.06 11.27 3.38
C VAL A 294 -0.80 11.05 4.70
N TYR A 295 -2.12 11.08 4.69
CA TYR A 295 -2.95 10.94 5.89
C TYR A 295 -2.85 9.55 6.54
N ALA A 296 -2.78 8.49 5.74
CA ALA A 296 -2.54 7.14 6.25
C ALA A 296 -1.17 7.02 6.96
N ARG A 297 -0.13 7.69 6.42
CA ARG A 297 1.20 7.74 7.02
C ARG A 297 1.27 8.64 8.23
N GLU A 298 0.56 9.77 8.24
CA GLU A 298 0.38 10.61 9.44
C GLU A 298 -0.22 9.79 10.58
N ALA A 299 -1.33 9.08 10.30
CA ALA A 299 -2.00 8.24 11.28
C ALA A 299 -1.10 7.12 11.82
N LEU A 300 -0.42 6.40 10.92
CA LEU A 300 0.48 5.33 11.30
C LEU A 300 1.62 5.81 12.20
N LEU A 301 2.30 6.88 11.79
CA LEU A 301 3.40 7.48 12.56
C LEU A 301 2.93 8.02 13.92
N ALA A 302 1.78 8.69 13.94
CA ALA A 302 1.20 9.21 15.17
C ALA A 302 0.86 8.07 16.15
N LEU A 303 0.24 6.97 15.69
CA LEU A 303 -0.09 5.82 16.52
C LEU A 303 1.14 5.06 17.01
N VAL A 304 2.17 4.91 16.17
CA VAL A 304 3.40 4.22 16.55
C VAL A 304 4.23 5.04 17.56
N LEU A 305 4.19 6.36 17.49
CA LEU A 305 5.03 7.24 18.31
C LEU A 305 4.32 7.92 19.48
N ASN A 306 2.99 7.80 19.58
CA ASN A 306 2.20 8.41 20.65
C ASN A 306 1.38 7.34 21.39
N GLU A 307 1.65 7.18 22.68
CA GLU A 307 1.04 6.15 23.53
C GLU A 307 -0.49 6.30 23.72
N THR A 308 -0.96 7.52 23.69
CA THR A 308 -2.32 7.89 24.14
C THR A 308 -3.27 8.34 23.03
N LEU A 309 -2.89 8.12 21.77
CA LEU A 309 -3.69 8.51 20.63
C LEU A 309 -4.86 7.53 20.35
#